data_0aed8c4a9d8114c65933dac73f978049
#
_entry.id   0aed8c4a9d8114c65933dac73f978049
#
_cell.length_a   1.000
_cell.length_b   1.000
_cell.length_c   1.000
_cell.angle_alpha   90.00
_cell.angle_beta   90.00
_cell.angle_gamma   90.00
#
_symmetry.space_group_name_H-M   'P 1'
#
loop_
_entity.id
_entity.type
_entity.pdbx_description
1 polymer ?
#
loop_
_entity_poly.entity_id
_entity_poly.type
_entity_poly.pdbx_seq_one_letter_code
_entity_poly.pdbx_strand_id
1 'polypeptide(L)'
;VTNRLVELYLQRKSDNNGWEREINGISNNEKANRLMERYSFKELLSDVKHLDLLNNTISLKGYCLFAPAEVNMGISLFRDSLYALLERNEFRNMRFENLLDTLEMISGADIRAGISGWDRPTPLPFYTIGQPEVTKITNKGQESFVLKQLVSNNSDNDGMLQLNIQIGGYGPSIDPRVSRKLPLAARQTKLLVTVWEEAPRQVDVNTLIAGNLPSILNLPVTNIREERERAVDTEGDFIVTDFSPVVEGEVIVDNEDSLFFLSEPAVV
;
A
#
# COMPACT_ATOMS: atom_id res chain seq x y z
N VAL A 1 -18.51 -15.91 -3.30
CA VAL A 1 -17.21 -15.22 -3.44
C VAL A 1 -17.37 -13.72 -3.16
N THR A 2 -18.33 -13.02 -3.79
CA THR A 2 -18.50 -11.57 -3.68
C THR A 2 -18.65 -11.09 -2.23
N ASN A 3 -19.58 -11.68 -1.47
CA ASN A 3 -19.77 -11.32 -0.06
C ASN A 3 -18.51 -11.58 0.76
N ARG A 4 -17.79 -12.67 0.47
CA ARG A 4 -16.55 -13.02 1.17
C ARG A 4 -15.41 -12.04 0.88
N LEU A 5 -15.31 -11.49 -0.33
CA LEU A 5 -14.38 -10.41 -0.66
C LEU A 5 -14.61 -9.18 0.24
N VAL A 6 -15.88 -8.75 0.33
CA VAL A 6 -16.24 -7.59 1.16
C VAL A 6 -16.01 -7.87 2.65
N GLU A 7 -16.45 -9.03 3.14
CA GLU A 7 -16.24 -9.42 4.53
C GLU A 7 -14.76 -9.43 4.94
N LEU A 8 -13.90 -10.09 4.16
CA LEU A 8 -12.46 -10.17 4.46
C LEU A 8 -11.80 -8.79 4.44
N TYR A 9 -12.22 -7.93 3.50
CA TYR A 9 -11.74 -6.56 3.46
C TYR A 9 -12.15 -5.76 4.71
N LEU A 10 -13.43 -5.85 5.11
CA LEU A 10 -13.94 -5.13 6.29
C LEU A 10 -13.40 -5.67 7.62
N GLN A 11 -13.22 -6.98 7.72
CA GLN A 11 -12.71 -7.61 8.94
C GLN A 11 -11.26 -7.22 9.23
N ARG A 12 -10.51 -6.77 8.20
CA ARG A 12 -9.08 -6.34 8.32
C ARG A 12 -8.34 -7.15 9.39
N LYS A 13 -8.43 -8.45 9.31
CA LYS A 13 -7.56 -9.28 10.14
C LYS A 13 -6.15 -8.87 9.76
N SER A 14 -5.48 -8.19 10.68
CA SER A 14 -4.05 -7.99 10.57
C SER A 14 -3.48 -9.39 10.40
N ASP A 15 -2.98 -9.66 9.19
CA ASP A 15 -2.29 -10.90 8.95
C ASP A 15 -1.10 -10.91 9.90
N ASN A 16 -1.27 -11.60 11.00
CA ASN A 16 -0.21 -11.83 11.96
C ASN A 16 0.73 -12.90 11.38
N ASN A 17 1.22 -12.61 10.15
CA ASN A 17 2.07 -13.50 9.37
C ASN A 17 3.47 -13.66 9.98
N GLY A 18 3.79 -12.91 11.03
CA GLY A 18 5.10 -12.96 11.66
C GLY A 18 5.44 -14.38 12.17
N TRP A 19 4.56 -14.98 12.96
CA TRP A 19 4.81 -16.30 13.53
C TRP A 19 4.77 -17.44 12.48
N GLU A 20 3.90 -17.35 11.47
CA GLU A 20 3.87 -18.32 10.36
C GLU A 20 5.16 -18.33 9.58
N ARG A 21 5.73 -17.12 9.39
CA ARG A 21 7.03 -16.98 8.74
C ARG A 21 8.16 -17.52 9.61
N GLU A 22 8.15 -17.25 10.92
CA GLU A 22 9.15 -17.77 11.85
C GLU A 22 9.18 -19.31 11.87
N ILE A 23 8.02 -19.96 11.80
CA ILE A 23 7.91 -21.41 11.82
C ILE A 23 8.15 -22.03 10.43
N ASN A 24 7.57 -21.44 9.37
CA ASN A 24 7.53 -22.04 8.04
C ASN A 24 8.50 -21.38 7.04
N GLY A 25 9.21 -20.32 7.41
CA GLY A 25 10.11 -19.54 6.53
C GLY A 25 9.40 -18.68 5.49
N ILE A 26 8.09 -18.91 5.24
CA ILE A 26 7.27 -18.20 4.26
C ILE A 26 5.82 -18.12 4.74
N SER A 27 5.20 -16.95 4.63
CA SER A 27 3.81 -16.73 5.06
C SER A 27 2.79 -17.32 4.07
N ASN A 28 1.55 -17.51 4.52
CA ASN A 28 0.47 -17.99 3.66
C ASN A 28 0.11 -16.98 2.56
N ASN A 29 0.26 -15.68 2.79
CA ASN A 29 0.09 -14.67 1.74
C ASN A 29 1.16 -14.79 0.65
N GLU A 30 2.40 -15.05 1.01
CA GLU A 30 3.49 -15.28 0.05
C GLU A 30 3.29 -16.57 -0.75
N LYS A 31 2.80 -17.63 -0.10
CA LYS A 31 2.41 -18.86 -0.80
C LYS A 31 1.24 -18.59 -1.76
N ALA A 32 0.23 -17.83 -1.34
CA ALA A 32 -0.89 -17.44 -2.19
C ALA A 32 -0.43 -16.61 -3.40
N ASN A 33 0.50 -15.68 -3.21
CA ASN A 33 1.12 -14.93 -4.32
C ASN A 33 1.75 -15.87 -5.34
N ARG A 34 2.53 -16.87 -4.89
CA ARG A 34 3.14 -17.86 -5.80
C ARG A 34 2.12 -18.73 -6.53
N LEU A 35 0.96 -18.99 -5.92
CA LEU A 35 -0.13 -19.69 -6.63
C LEU A 35 -0.72 -18.80 -7.72
N MET A 36 -0.92 -17.52 -7.48
CA MET A 36 -1.46 -16.57 -8.46
C MET A 36 -0.56 -16.34 -9.67
N GLU A 37 0.75 -16.58 -9.56
CA GLU A 37 1.66 -16.61 -10.71
C GLU A 37 1.42 -17.80 -11.66
N ARG A 38 0.87 -18.91 -11.14
CA ARG A 38 0.73 -20.17 -11.87
C ARG A 38 -0.69 -20.45 -12.32
N TYR A 39 -1.66 -19.95 -11.57
CA TYR A 39 -3.08 -20.24 -11.76
C TYR A 39 -3.87 -18.93 -11.84
N SER A 40 -4.88 -18.91 -12.70
CA SER A 40 -5.88 -17.84 -12.69
C SER A 40 -6.69 -17.87 -11.39
N PHE A 41 -7.29 -16.74 -11.04
CA PHE A 41 -8.14 -16.67 -9.84
C PHE A 41 -9.34 -17.63 -9.95
N LYS A 42 -9.87 -17.81 -11.16
CA LYS A 42 -10.98 -18.76 -11.42
C LYS A 42 -10.57 -20.22 -11.16
N GLU A 43 -9.37 -20.61 -11.60
CA GLU A 43 -8.82 -21.95 -11.34
C GLU A 43 -8.64 -22.17 -9.84
N LEU A 44 -8.04 -21.22 -9.13
CA LEU A 44 -7.83 -21.30 -7.67
C LEU A 44 -9.14 -21.41 -6.89
N LEU A 45 -10.22 -20.73 -7.32
CA LEU A 45 -11.54 -20.85 -6.70
C LEU A 45 -12.17 -22.24 -6.90
N SER A 46 -11.72 -22.98 -7.90
CA SER A 46 -12.26 -24.32 -8.28
C SER A 46 -11.35 -25.47 -7.82
N ASP A 47 -10.14 -25.17 -7.38
CA ASP A 47 -9.15 -26.20 -7.03
C ASP A 47 -9.22 -26.57 -5.56
N VAL A 48 -9.61 -27.81 -5.29
CA VAL A 48 -9.67 -28.37 -3.94
C VAL A 48 -8.30 -28.53 -3.29
N LYS A 49 -7.23 -28.61 -4.07
CA LYS A 49 -5.87 -28.85 -3.56
C LYS A 49 -5.28 -27.66 -2.82
N HIS A 50 -5.80 -26.45 -3.05
CA HIS A 50 -5.29 -25.19 -2.50
C HIS A 50 -6.29 -24.48 -1.60
N LEU A 51 -7.26 -25.23 -1.04
CA LEU A 51 -8.29 -24.67 -0.15
C LEU A 51 -7.73 -23.99 1.10
N ASP A 52 -6.60 -24.46 1.60
CA ASP A 52 -5.90 -23.86 2.73
C ASP A 52 -5.43 -22.43 2.48
N LEU A 53 -5.09 -22.10 1.23
CA LEU A 53 -4.65 -20.75 0.81
C LEU A 53 -5.76 -19.93 0.14
N LEU A 54 -6.95 -20.49 -0.01
CA LEU A 54 -8.06 -19.82 -0.72
C LEU A 54 -8.46 -18.51 -0.04
N ASN A 55 -8.55 -18.48 1.29
CA ASN A 55 -8.90 -17.27 2.03
C ASN A 55 -7.83 -16.18 1.85
N ASN A 56 -6.54 -16.54 1.84
CA ASN A 56 -5.45 -15.59 1.59
C ASN A 56 -5.53 -15.03 0.17
N THR A 57 -5.77 -15.89 -0.82
CA THR A 57 -5.94 -15.48 -2.22
C THR A 57 -7.13 -14.51 -2.39
N ILE A 58 -8.28 -14.85 -1.80
CA ILE A 58 -9.48 -13.99 -1.84
C ILE A 58 -9.21 -12.65 -1.13
N SER A 59 -8.53 -12.68 0.03
CA SER A 59 -8.18 -11.47 0.77
C SER A 59 -7.28 -10.56 -0.06
N LEU A 60 -6.18 -11.09 -0.61
CA LEU A 60 -5.24 -10.33 -1.43
C LEU A 60 -5.92 -9.71 -2.67
N LYS A 61 -6.72 -10.50 -3.40
CA LYS A 61 -7.50 -10.00 -4.54
C LYS A 61 -8.52 -8.95 -4.12
N GLY A 62 -9.18 -9.14 -2.97
CA GLY A 62 -10.10 -8.16 -2.40
C GLY A 62 -9.42 -6.84 -2.05
N TYR A 63 -8.23 -6.88 -1.47
CA TYR A 63 -7.46 -5.66 -1.21
C TYR A 63 -7.17 -4.89 -2.50
N CYS A 64 -6.74 -5.57 -3.56
CA CYS A 64 -6.48 -4.92 -4.84
C CYS A 64 -7.75 -4.43 -5.53
N LEU A 65 -8.86 -5.15 -5.39
CA LEU A 65 -10.16 -4.74 -5.93
C LEU A 65 -10.66 -3.43 -5.32
N PHE A 66 -10.59 -3.32 -4.00
CA PHE A 66 -11.16 -2.18 -3.29
C PHE A 66 -10.22 -0.97 -3.18
N ALA A 67 -8.93 -1.18 -3.41
CA ALA A 67 -7.94 -0.14 -3.21
C ALA A 67 -8.13 1.12 -4.07
N PRO A 68 -8.48 1.05 -5.37
CA PRO A 68 -8.71 2.25 -6.17
C PRO A 68 -9.84 3.12 -5.61
N ALA A 69 -10.93 2.50 -5.16
CA ALA A 69 -12.04 3.21 -4.53
C ALA A 69 -11.63 3.82 -3.18
N GLU A 70 -10.86 3.09 -2.36
CA GLU A 70 -10.33 3.60 -1.09
C GLU A 70 -9.41 4.80 -1.29
N VAL A 71 -8.56 4.77 -2.32
CA VAL A 71 -7.66 5.88 -2.66
C VAL A 71 -8.45 7.13 -3.06
N ASN A 72 -9.49 6.97 -3.90
CA ASN A 72 -10.29 8.09 -4.39
C ASN A 72 -11.20 8.71 -3.31
N MET A 73 -11.79 7.90 -2.46
CA MET A 73 -12.78 8.35 -1.47
C MET A 73 -12.18 8.67 -0.10
N GLY A 74 -11.02 8.12 0.21
CA GLY A 74 -10.51 8.01 1.56
C GLY A 74 -11.15 6.84 2.32
N ILE A 75 -10.39 6.30 3.27
CA ILE A 75 -10.71 5.02 3.94
C ILE A 75 -12.04 5.04 4.72
N SER A 76 -12.34 6.13 5.42
CA SER A 76 -13.54 6.22 6.27
C SER A 76 -14.80 6.22 5.42
N LEU A 77 -14.89 7.13 4.45
CA LEU A 77 -16.05 7.23 3.56
C LEU A 77 -16.26 5.96 2.75
N PHE A 78 -15.18 5.35 2.26
CA PHE A 78 -15.26 4.10 1.52
C PHE A 78 -15.80 2.95 2.39
N ARG A 79 -15.33 2.82 3.64
CA ARG A 79 -15.83 1.80 4.57
C ARG A 79 -17.30 1.98 4.89
N ASP A 80 -17.72 3.20 5.17
CA ASP A 80 -19.14 3.51 5.46
C ASP A 80 -20.03 3.15 4.26
N SER A 81 -19.57 3.44 3.05
CA SER A 81 -20.26 3.07 1.81
C SER A 81 -20.36 1.55 1.63
N LEU A 82 -19.33 0.79 1.96
CA LEU A 82 -19.36 -0.67 1.94
C LEU A 82 -20.30 -1.25 2.99
N TYR A 83 -20.34 -0.72 4.20
CA TYR A 83 -21.28 -1.13 5.23
C TYR A 83 -22.73 -0.87 4.78
N ALA A 84 -23.03 0.32 4.26
CA ALA A 84 -24.34 0.63 3.71
C ALA A 84 -24.73 -0.29 2.54
N LEU A 85 -23.76 -0.70 1.70
CA LEU A 85 -24.00 -1.66 0.63
C LEU A 85 -24.32 -3.05 1.17
N LEU A 86 -23.63 -3.51 2.20
CA LEU A 86 -23.92 -4.80 2.86
C LEU A 86 -25.29 -4.81 3.52
N GLU A 87 -25.65 -3.77 4.26
CA GLU A 87 -26.95 -3.64 4.91
C GLU A 87 -28.12 -3.69 3.90
N ARG A 88 -27.99 -2.99 2.77
CA ARG A 88 -29.00 -3.01 1.70
C ARG A 88 -29.16 -4.38 1.05
N ASN A 89 -28.13 -5.21 1.09
CA ASN A 89 -28.08 -6.53 0.49
C ASN A 89 -28.09 -7.66 1.54
N GLU A 90 -28.45 -7.34 2.77
CA GLU A 90 -28.58 -8.34 3.83
C GLU A 90 -29.54 -9.46 3.38
N PHE A 91 -29.12 -10.70 3.57
CA PHE A 91 -29.83 -11.92 3.12
C PHE A 91 -30.05 -12.04 1.61
N ARG A 92 -29.39 -11.22 0.76
CA ARG A 92 -29.47 -11.31 -0.69
C ARG A 92 -28.13 -11.70 -1.31
N ASN A 93 -28.17 -12.46 -2.38
CA ASN A 93 -26.99 -12.74 -3.18
C ASN A 93 -26.67 -11.53 -4.07
N MET A 94 -25.55 -10.88 -3.82
CA MET A 94 -25.04 -9.82 -4.69
C MET A 94 -24.28 -10.44 -5.86
N ARG A 95 -24.63 -10.06 -7.08
CA ARG A 95 -23.83 -10.41 -8.27
C ARG A 95 -22.53 -9.58 -8.27
N PHE A 96 -21.46 -10.20 -8.72
CA PHE A 96 -20.15 -9.52 -8.76
C PHE A 96 -20.17 -8.26 -9.64
N GLU A 97 -20.85 -8.32 -10.80
CA GLU A 97 -21.02 -7.15 -11.67
C GLU A 97 -21.72 -5.98 -10.95
N ASN A 98 -22.77 -6.27 -10.19
CA ASN A 98 -23.47 -5.22 -9.44
C ASN A 98 -22.58 -4.58 -8.36
N LEU A 99 -21.67 -5.35 -7.77
CA LEU A 99 -20.66 -4.81 -6.85
C LEU A 99 -19.72 -3.85 -7.59
N LEU A 100 -19.21 -4.25 -8.76
CA LEU A 100 -18.31 -3.42 -9.56
C LEU A 100 -19.00 -2.12 -9.99
N ASP A 101 -20.21 -2.20 -10.56
CA ASP A 101 -20.99 -1.03 -10.95
C ASP A 101 -21.19 -0.06 -9.79
N THR A 102 -21.52 -0.61 -8.60
CA THR A 102 -21.73 0.22 -7.42
C THR A 102 -20.44 0.88 -6.96
N LEU A 103 -19.34 0.13 -6.93
CA LEU A 103 -18.03 0.67 -6.51
C LEU A 103 -17.56 1.78 -7.45
N GLU A 104 -17.67 1.58 -8.78
CA GLU A 104 -17.32 2.59 -9.77
C GLU A 104 -18.20 3.83 -9.64
N MET A 105 -19.50 3.63 -9.45
CA MET A 105 -20.45 4.74 -9.29
C MET A 105 -20.16 5.60 -8.05
N ILE A 106 -19.87 4.97 -6.90
CA ILE A 106 -19.65 5.71 -5.64
C ILE A 106 -18.26 6.32 -5.53
N SER A 107 -17.25 5.69 -6.14
CA SER A 107 -15.85 6.12 -6.00
C SER A 107 -15.31 6.92 -7.17
N GLY A 108 -15.93 6.81 -8.34
CA GLY A 108 -15.39 7.35 -9.60
C GLY A 108 -14.09 6.67 -10.06
N ALA A 109 -13.67 5.56 -9.42
CA ALA A 109 -12.48 4.82 -9.79
C ALA A 109 -12.79 3.75 -10.84
N ASP A 110 -11.85 3.50 -11.75
CA ASP A 110 -11.93 2.37 -12.69
C ASP A 110 -11.55 1.06 -11.96
N ILE A 111 -12.55 0.41 -11.37
CA ILE A 111 -12.36 -0.83 -10.63
C ILE A 111 -12.11 -2.01 -11.59
N ARG A 112 -12.74 -1.97 -12.77
CA ARG A 112 -12.62 -3.05 -13.75
C ARG A 112 -11.22 -3.16 -14.33
N ALA A 113 -10.48 -2.07 -14.46
CA ALA A 113 -9.08 -2.13 -14.84
C ALA A 113 -8.26 -2.99 -13.88
N GLY A 114 -8.51 -2.88 -12.57
CA GLY A 114 -7.79 -3.63 -11.53
C GLY A 114 -8.06 -5.14 -11.51
N ILE A 115 -9.16 -5.59 -12.13
CA ILE A 115 -9.51 -7.02 -12.22
C ILE A 115 -9.26 -7.62 -13.60
N SER A 116 -8.85 -6.82 -14.56
CA SER A 116 -8.49 -7.29 -15.88
C SER A 116 -7.35 -8.30 -15.77
N GLY A 117 -7.52 -9.51 -16.20
CA GLY A 117 -6.49 -10.55 -16.06
C GLY A 117 -6.68 -11.52 -14.87
N TRP A 118 -7.75 -11.40 -14.09
CA TRP A 118 -8.07 -12.40 -13.06
C TRP A 118 -8.44 -13.79 -13.65
N ASP A 119 -8.73 -13.85 -14.93
CA ASP A 119 -9.02 -15.04 -15.71
C ASP A 119 -7.77 -15.80 -16.17
N ARG A 120 -6.59 -15.26 -15.95
CA ARG A 120 -5.30 -15.85 -16.34
C ARG A 120 -4.25 -15.69 -15.24
N PRO A 121 -3.20 -16.53 -15.22
CA PRO A 121 -2.01 -16.29 -14.42
C PRO A 121 -1.39 -14.94 -14.81
N THR A 122 -0.97 -14.18 -13.82
CA THR A 122 -0.39 -12.86 -14.05
C THR A 122 0.96 -12.76 -13.34
N PRO A 123 2.05 -12.40 -14.03
CA PRO A 123 3.32 -12.15 -13.38
C PRO A 123 3.17 -11.09 -12.29
N LEU A 124 3.78 -11.35 -11.14
CA LEU A 124 3.68 -10.46 -9.99
C LEU A 124 4.59 -9.24 -10.16
N PRO A 125 4.18 -8.06 -9.68
CA PRO A 125 5.09 -6.93 -9.54
C PRO A 125 6.20 -7.27 -8.55
N PHE A 126 7.33 -6.55 -8.68
CA PHE A 126 8.48 -6.67 -7.79
C PHE A 126 8.99 -5.28 -7.41
N TYR A 127 9.12 -5.00 -6.11
CA TYR A 127 9.45 -3.68 -5.62
C TYR A 127 10.84 -3.60 -4.99
N THR A 128 11.53 -2.50 -5.22
CA THR A 128 12.64 -2.05 -4.40
C THR A 128 12.14 -0.95 -3.47
N ILE A 129 12.46 -1.07 -2.19
CA ILE A 129 12.00 -0.18 -1.14
C ILE A 129 13.24 0.35 -0.41
N GLY A 130 13.44 1.68 -0.48
CA GLY A 130 14.53 2.35 0.20
C GLY A 130 14.32 2.39 1.72
N GLN A 131 15.35 2.75 2.46
CA GLN A 131 15.22 3.02 3.90
C GLN A 131 14.48 4.34 4.11
N PRO A 132 13.61 4.44 5.14
CA PRO A 132 12.96 5.69 5.48
C PRO A 132 14.00 6.70 6.01
N GLU A 133 13.94 7.92 5.47
CA GLU A 133 14.75 9.05 5.94
C GLU A 133 13.84 10.04 6.67
N VAL A 134 14.25 10.45 7.87
CA VAL A 134 13.51 11.43 8.65
C VAL A 134 14.41 12.63 8.94
N THR A 135 13.88 13.81 8.63
CA THR A 135 14.53 15.08 8.91
C THR A 135 13.66 15.89 9.88
N LYS A 136 14.25 16.29 11.01
CA LYS A 136 13.63 17.24 11.94
C LYS A 136 13.81 18.65 11.39
N ILE A 137 12.73 19.38 11.27
CA ILE A 137 12.71 20.77 10.82
C ILE A 137 12.05 21.65 11.89
N THR A 138 12.38 22.94 11.90
CA THR A 138 11.68 23.93 12.72
C THR A 138 10.91 24.87 11.78
N ASN A 139 9.60 24.82 11.83
CA ASN A 139 8.73 25.71 11.06
C ASN A 139 8.02 26.67 12.00
N LYS A 140 8.23 27.99 11.84
CA LYS A 140 7.62 29.05 12.67
C LYS A 140 7.75 28.82 14.17
N GLY A 141 8.87 28.21 14.62
CA GLY A 141 9.11 27.87 16.03
C GLY A 141 8.49 26.57 16.52
N GLN A 142 7.80 25.84 15.65
CA GLN A 142 7.25 24.51 15.93
C GLN A 142 8.12 23.44 15.30
N GLU A 143 8.41 22.40 16.06
CA GLU A 143 9.17 21.24 15.55
C GLU A 143 8.25 20.36 14.70
N SER A 144 8.76 19.91 13.57
CA SER A 144 8.08 18.97 12.68
C SER A 144 9.08 17.97 12.10
N PHE A 145 8.59 16.84 11.62
CA PHE A 145 9.41 15.75 11.08
C PHE A 145 8.98 15.43 9.64
N VAL A 146 9.91 15.54 8.73
CA VAL A 146 9.72 15.18 7.31
C VAL A 146 10.20 13.75 7.10
N LEU A 147 9.29 12.85 6.76
CA LEU A 147 9.60 11.48 6.35
C LEU A 147 9.69 11.42 4.84
N LYS A 148 10.77 10.83 4.33
CA LYS A 148 10.97 10.50 2.92
C LYS A 148 11.10 8.99 2.76
N GLN A 149 10.36 8.42 1.81
CA GLN A 149 10.39 7.00 1.51
C GLN A 149 10.40 6.76 0.00
N LEU A 150 11.50 6.23 -0.53
CA LEU A 150 11.60 5.87 -1.94
C LEU A 150 11.05 4.46 -2.17
N VAL A 151 10.23 4.29 -3.20
CA VAL A 151 9.69 2.99 -3.63
C VAL A 151 9.71 2.89 -5.15
N SER A 152 10.15 1.76 -5.68
CA SER A 152 10.25 1.50 -7.12
C SER A 152 9.59 0.20 -7.50
N ASN A 153 8.78 0.20 -8.54
CA ASN A 153 8.28 -1.00 -9.16
C ASN A 153 9.24 -1.41 -10.30
N ASN A 154 10.00 -2.48 -10.10
CA ASN A 154 11.01 -2.94 -11.06
C ASN A 154 10.46 -3.93 -12.09
N SER A 155 9.15 -4.13 -12.13
CA SER A 155 8.48 -5.07 -13.04
C SER A 155 7.74 -4.35 -14.18
N ASP A 156 7.32 -5.11 -15.17
CA ASP A 156 6.50 -4.63 -16.28
C ASP A 156 4.99 -4.69 -15.99
N ASN A 157 4.62 -4.95 -14.74
CA ASN A 157 3.23 -5.06 -14.29
C ASN A 157 2.93 -3.96 -13.27
N ASP A 158 1.76 -3.38 -13.37
CA ASP A 158 1.24 -2.46 -12.36
C ASP A 158 1.07 -3.17 -11.03
N GLY A 159 1.18 -2.43 -9.96
CA GLY A 159 1.01 -2.98 -8.64
C GLY A 159 0.61 -1.95 -7.59
N MET A 160 0.60 -2.40 -6.34
CA MET A 160 0.19 -1.59 -5.22
C MET A 160 0.94 -1.99 -3.96
N LEU A 161 1.32 -1.00 -3.18
CA LEU A 161 1.86 -1.14 -1.84
C LEU A 161 0.88 -0.63 -0.80
N GLN A 162 0.97 -1.14 0.42
CA GLN A 162 0.36 -0.54 1.59
C GLN A 162 1.46 -0.10 2.54
N LEU A 163 1.47 1.17 2.89
CA LEU A 163 2.41 1.76 3.83
C LEU A 163 1.68 2.05 5.14
N ASN A 164 2.26 1.60 6.25
CA ASN A 164 1.78 1.91 7.59
C ASN A 164 2.88 2.65 8.34
N ILE A 165 2.64 3.92 8.66
CA ILE A 165 3.61 4.76 9.36
C ILE A 165 3.25 4.76 10.83
N GLN A 166 4.19 4.37 11.67
CA GLN A 166 4.06 4.39 13.12
C GLN A 166 4.67 5.68 13.65
N ILE A 167 3.87 6.46 14.40
CA ILE A 167 4.23 7.78 14.89
C ILE A 167 4.14 7.76 16.42
N GLY A 168 4.97 8.59 17.09
CA GLY A 168 4.84 8.92 18.52
C GLY A 168 5.45 7.94 19.51
N GLY A 169 5.20 8.19 20.80
CA GLY A 169 5.87 7.60 21.97
C GLY A 169 5.66 6.11 22.22
N TYR A 170 6.50 5.48 23.09
CA TYR A 170 6.37 4.10 23.53
C TYR A 170 5.23 3.99 24.56
N GLY A 171 4.08 3.39 24.18
CA GLY A 171 2.98 3.11 25.07
C GLY A 171 2.04 2.04 24.50
N PRO A 172 1.44 1.18 25.32
CA PRO A 172 0.58 0.10 24.85
C PRO A 172 -0.79 0.59 24.30
N SER A 173 -1.10 1.86 24.43
CA SER A 173 -2.44 2.40 24.13
C SER A 173 -2.50 3.41 22.98
N ILE A 174 -1.37 3.83 22.39
CA ILE A 174 -1.35 4.83 21.35
C ILE A 174 -0.36 4.36 20.27
N ASP A 175 -0.90 3.71 19.27
CA ASP A 175 -0.19 3.39 18.04
C ASP A 175 -0.97 4.04 16.88
N PRO A 176 -0.81 5.35 16.67
CA PRO A 176 -1.42 6.00 15.52
C PRO A 176 -0.74 5.50 14.25
N ARG A 177 -1.28 4.42 13.70
CA ARG A 177 -0.85 3.91 12.40
C ARG A 177 -1.61 4.64 11.32
N VAL A 178 -0.90 5.43 10.57
CA VAL A 178 -1.46 5.97 9.33
C VAL A 178 -1.18 4.98 8.22
N SER A 179 -2.26 4.42 7.67
CA SER A 179 -2.20 3.47 6.57
C SER A 179 -2.55 4.16 5.26
N ARG A 180 -1.73 3.96 4.24
CA ARG A 180 -1.96 4.47 2.88
C ARG A 180 -1.67 3.37 1.87
N LYS A 181 -2.50 3.31 0.83
CA LYS A 181 -2.26 2.49 -0.36
C LYS A 181 -1.64 3.34 -1.44
N LEU A 182 -0.59 2.83 -2.03
CA LEU A 182 0.18 3.52 -3.07
C LEU A 182 0.17 2.67 -4.34
N PRO A 183 -0.58 3.06 -5.37
CA PRO A 183 -0.48 2.44 -6.68
C PRO A 183 0.85 2.83 -7.34
N LEU A 184 1.48 1.85 -7.97
CA LEU A 184 2.72 2.01 -8.72
C LEU A 184 2.54 1.37 -10.09
N ALA A 185 2.61 2.16 -11.14
CA ALA A 185 2.63 1.65 -12.50
C ALA A 185 3.89 0.81 -12.77
N ALA A 186 3.86 0.04 -13.83
CA ALA A 186 5.02 -0.68 -14.32
C ALA A 186 6.23 0.27 -14.48
N ARG A 187 7.38 -0.13 -13.96
CA ARG A 187 8.64 0.63 -14.01
C ARG A 187 8.61 2.01 -13.32
N GLN A 188 7.56 2.31 -12.55
CA GLN A 188 7.44 3.60 -11.87
C GLN A 188 8.21 3.62 -10.55
N THR A 189 8.86 4.75 -10.29
CA THR A 189 9.49 5.08 -8.99
C THR A 189 8.77 6.28 -8.40
N LYS A 190 8.45 6.21 -7.10
CA LYS A 190 7.81 7.29 -6.35
C LYS A 190 8.60 7.62 -5.09
N LEU A 191 8.73 8.90 -4.79
CA LEU A 191 9.18 9.40 -3.49
C LEU A 191 7.96 9.85 -2.70
N LEU A 192 7.72 9.19 -1.57
CA LEU A 192 6.77 9.69 -0.58
C LEU A 192 7.47 10.73 0.28
N VAL A 193 6.80 11.87 0.46
CA VAL A 193 7.19 12.87 1.45
C VAL A 193 5.98 13.16 2.33
N THR A 194 6.15 13.04 3.65
CA THR A 194 5.10 13.33 4.63
C THR A 194 5.65 14.15 5.76
N VAL A 195 4.82 15.03 6.32
CA VAL A 195 5.20 15.89 7.44
C VAL A 195 4.38 15.52 8.67
N TRP A 196 5.02 15.42 9.82
CA TRP A 196 4.45 14.95 11.07
C TRP A 196 4.84 15.89 12.23
N GLU A 197 3.94 16.09 13.18
CA GLU A 197 4.23 16.80 14.43
C GLU A 197 5.10 15.95 15.38
N GLU A 198 4.98 14.63 15.31
CA GLU A 198 5.77 13.70 16.10
C GLU A 198 6.67 12.84 15.21
N ALA A 199 7.79 12.41 15.76
CA ALA A 199 8.77 11.62 15.01
C ALA A 199 8.22 10.26 14.56
N PRO A 200 8.21 9.96 13.25
CA PRO A 200 7.99 8.61 12.77
C PRO A 200 9.09 7.67 13.27
N ARG A 201 8.71 6.46 13.64
CA ARG A 201 9.64 5.46 14.19
C ARG A 201 9.91 4.32 13.25
N GLN A 202 8.87 3.94 12.53
CA GLN A 202 8.89 2.76 11.68
C GLN A 202 7.94 2.97 10.51
N VAL A 203 8.34 2.47 9.36
CA VAL A 203 7.49 2.33 8.18
C VAL A 203 7.34 0.85 7.90
N ASP A 204 6.12 0.32 8.04
CA ASP A 204 5.80 -1.03 7.62
C ASP A 204 5.30 -0.99 6.19
N VAL A 205 5.97 -1.72 5.30
CA VAL A 205 5.60 -1.81 3.89
C VAL A 205 5.06 -3.20 3.61
N ASN A 206 3.78 -3.29 3.25
CA ASN A 206 3.16 -4.52 2.78
C ASN A 206 3.06 -4.46 1.25
N THR A 207 3.72 -5.40 0.58
CA THR A 207 3.77 -5.46 -0.89
C THR A 207 2.51 -6.08 -1.50
N LEU A 208 1.56 -6.53 -0.69
CA LEU A 208 0.28 -7.12 -1.10
C LEU A 208 0.46 -8.28 -2.10
N ILE A 209 0.01 -8.08 -3.34
CA ILE A 209 0.21 -9.05 -4.44
C ILE A 209 1.53 -8.70 -5.14
N ALA A 210 2.61 -9.38 -4.76
CA ALA A 210 3.93 -9.16 -5.31
C ALA A 210 4.82 -10.40 -5.20
N GLY A 211 5.91 -10.39 -5.96
CA GLY A 211 6.97 -11.42 -5.90
C GLY A 211 7.97 -11.21 -4.78
N ASN A 212 7.87 -10.12 -4.02
CA ASN A 212 8.78 -9.81 -2.92
C ASN A 212 8.73 -10.86 -1.79
N LEU A 213 9.91 -11.19 -1.29
CA LEU A 213 10.11 -11.99 -0.08
C LEU A 213 11.13 -11.28 0.83
N PRO A 214 10.73 -10.83 2.01
CA PRO A 214 9.40 -10.89 2.62
C PRO A 214 8.36 -9.97 1.93
N SER A 215 7.08 -10.35 2.03
CA SER A 215 5.96 -9.50 1.58
C SER A 215 5.66 -8.33 2.51
N ILE A 216 6.12 -8.39 3.76
CA ILE A 216 6.03 -7.31 4.75
C ILE A 216 7.45 -6.97 5.21
N LEU A 217 7.79 -5.70 5.08
CA LEU A 217 9.05 -5.11 5.51
C LEU A 217 8.78 -4.15 6.66
N ASN A 218 9.46 -4.35 7.78
CA ASN A 218 9.43 -3.44 8.92
C ASN A 218 10.71 -2.61 8.88
N LEU A 219 10.60 -1.36 8.50
CA LEU A 219 11.73 -0.46 8.29
C LEU A 219 11.81 0.54 9.45
N PRO A 220 12.71 0.33 10.42
CA PRO A 220 12.87 1.27 11.52
C PRO A 220 13.51 2.58 11.04
N VAL A 221 13.06 3.69 11.61
CA VAL A 221 13.74 4.98 11.47
C VAL A 221 14.91 4.97 12.45
N THR A 222 16.13 4.83 11.93
CA THR A 222 17.33 4.70 12.77
C THR A 222 18.03 6.03 13.01
N ASN A 223 17.89 6.98 12.09
CA ASN A 223 18.56 8.27 12.17
C ASN A 223 17.58 9.40 11.84
N ILE A 224 17.54 10.41 12.70
CA ILE A 224 16.82 11.66 12.46
C ILE A 224 17.87 12.74 12.23
N ARG A 225 17.87 13.31 11.02
CA ARG A 225 18.74 14.45 10.69
C ARG A 225 18.11 15.74 11.20
N GLU A 226 18.89 16.68 11.68
CA GLU A 226 18.43 18.01 12.04
C GLU A 226 18.81 19.00 10.94
N GLU A 227 17.81 19.64 10.33
CA GLU A 227 18.03 20.76 9.40
C GLU A 227 17.53 22.06 10.05
N ARG A 228 18.38 23.10 9.98
CA ARG A 228 18.02 24.43 10.46
C ARG A 228 17.13 25.13 9.43
N GLU A 229 15.95 25.55 9.89
CA GLU A 229 14.99 26.43 9.22
C GLU A 229 14.68 26.14 7.75
N ARG A 230 13.63 25.39 7.52
CA ARG A 230 12.95 25.33 6.23
C ARG A 230 11.44 25.48 6.45
N ALA A 231 10.82 26.41 5.73
CA ALA A 231 9.36 26.50 5.71
C ALA A 231 8.81 25.34 4.85
N VAL A 232 8.02 24.47 5.47
CA VAL A 232 7.21 23.46 4.77
C VAL A 232 5.77 23.76 5.10
N ASP A 233 4.99 24.15 4.10
CA ASP A 233 3.61 24.62 4.30
C ASP A 233 2.56 23.49 4.34
N THR A 234 2.94 22.22 4.39
CA THR A 234 2.00 21.11 4.33
C THR A 234 2.04 20.27 5.60
N GLU A 235 0.98 20.30 6.39
CA GLU A 235 0.72 19.38 7.49
C GLU A 235 -0.03 18.13 6.99
N GLY A 236 0.52 16.97 7.31
CA GLY A 236 -0.24 15.69 7.31
C GLY A 236 -0.61 15.06 5.98
N ASP A 237 -0.44 15.72 4.84
CA ASP A 237 -0.78 15.16 3.54
C ASP A 237 0.40 14.41 2.90
N PHE A 238 0.10 13.27 2.28
CA PHE A 238 1.07 12.53 1.50
C PHE A 238 1.35 13.25 0.19
N ILE A 239 2.52 13.84 0.05
CA ILE A 239 3.01 14.33 -1.24
C ILE A 239 3.68 13.15 -1.93
N VAL A 240 3.09 12.69 -3.03
CA VAL A 240 3.67 11.66 -3.88
C VAL A 240 4.22 12.35 -5.11
N THR A 241 5.54 12.30 -5.27
CA THR A 241 6.22 12.83 -6.45
C THR A 241 6.70 11.67 -7.30
N ASP A 242 6.35 11.68 -8.59
CA ASP A 242 6.88 10.71 -9.54
C ASP A 242 8.32 11.07 -9.89
N PHE A 243 9.21 10.10 -9.77
CA PHE A 243 10.59 10.23 -10.22
C PHE A 243 10.74 9.62 -11.61
N SER A 244 11.18 10.42 -12.55
CA SER A 244 11.79 9.88 -13.76
C SER A 244 13.24 9.49 -13.41
N PRO A 245 13.69 8.27 -13.72
CA PRO A 245 15.07 7.91 -13.52
C PRO A 245 15.93 8.82 -14.40
N VAL A 246 16.70 9.70 -13.78
CA VAL A 246 17.66 10.53 -14.50
C VAL A 246 18.90 9.67 -14.68
N VAL A 247 19.30 9.50 -15.92
CA VAL A 247 20.59 8.94 -16.28
C VAL A 247 21.63 10.00 -15.91
N GLU A 248 22.54 9.67 -14.99
CA GLU A 248 23.67 10.48 -14.54
C GLU A 248 23.33 11.76 -13.74
N GLY A 249 23.03 11.60 -12.45
CA GLY A 249 23.40 12.60 -11.43
C GLY A 249 22.50 13.83 -11.26
N GLU A 250 21.45 14.05 -12.04
CA GLU A 250 20.51 15.14 -11.82
C GLU A 250 19.10 14.64 -11.52
N VAL A 251 18.57 15.03 -10.37
CA VAL A 251 17.17 14.84 -10.01
C VAL A 251 16.43 16.11 -10.40
N ILE A 252 15.62 16.05 -11.47
CA ILE A 252 14.71 17.14 -11.84
C ILE A 252 13.40 16.88 -11.11
N VAL A 253 13.06 17.76 -10.17
CA VAL A 253 11.73 17.79 -9.54
C VAL A 253 10.85 18.69 -10.38
N ASP A 254 9.94 18.10 -11.13
CA ASP A 254 8.99 18.82 -11.99
C ASP A 254 7.79 19.36 -11.16
N ASN A 255 8.08 20.23 -10.19
CA ASN A 255 7.07 21.09 -9.57
C ASN A 255 7.76 22.26 -8.89
N GLU A 256 7.53 23.45 -9.41
CA GLU A 256 8.15 24.70 -8.94
C GLU A 256 7.82 25.05 -7.48
N ASP A 257 6.84 24.39 -6.85
CA ASP A 257 6.39 24.67 -5.48
C ASP A 257 6.95 23.73 -4.41
N SER A 258 7.73 22.70 -4.77
CA SER A 258 8.36 21.77 -3.79
C SER A 258 9.85 21.67 -4.02
N LEU A 259 10.57 22.72 -3.63
CA LEU A 259 12.05 22.75 -3.63
C LEU A 259 12.62 21.82 -2.54
N PHE A 260 12.65 20.53 -2.79
CA PHE A 260 13.46 19.60 -2.02
C PHE A 260 14.69 19.20 -2.84
N PHE A 261 15.83 19.78 -2.53
CA PHE A 261 17.09 19.33 -3.08
C PHE A 261 17.51 18.02 -2.42
N LEU A 262 17.54 16.94 -3.18
CA LEU A 262 18.29 15.76 -2.79
C LEU A 262 19.76 16.01 -3.12
N SER A 263 20.58 16.28 -2.12
CA SER A 263 22.03 16.21 -2.27
C SER A 263 22.42 14.75 -2.17
N GLU A 264 22.96 14.22 -3.23
CA GLU A 264 23.58 12.92 -3.46
C GLU A 264 22.64 11.77 -3.87
N PRO A 265 22.98 11.06 -4.97
CA PRO A 265 22.30 9.84 -5.35
C PRO A 265 22.62 8.75 -4.33
N ALA A 266 21.59 8.06 -3.82
CA ALA A 266 21.80 6.83 -3.11
C ALA A 266 22.39 5.81 -4.07
N VAL A 267 23.65 5.51 -3.93
CA VAL A 267 24.28 4.38 -4.62
C VAL A 267 23.68 3.11 -4.07
N VAL A 268 23.15 2.30 -4.98
CA VAL A 268 22.59 0.98 -4.74
C VAL A 268 23.63 0.02 -4.18
#